data_4b208bc76585f9b09b2f54fa3fc88dad
#
_entry.id   4b208bc76585f9b09b2f54fa3fc88dad
#
_cell.length_a   1.000
_cell.length_b   1.000
_cell.length_c   1.000
_cell.angle_alpha   90.00
_cell.angle_beta   90.00
_cell.angle_gamma   90.00
#
_symmetry.space_group_name_H-M   'P 1'
#
loop_
_entity.id
_entity.type
_entity.pdbx_description
1 polymer ?
#
loop_
_entity_poly.entity_id
_entity_poly.type
_entity_poly.pdbx_seq_one_letter_code
_entity_poly.pdbx_strand_id
1 'polypeptide(L)'
;MDEFKFNSINELYNRLLPAMETKKNDLLRNTKVLISEKEIWGYLRYTYWNKKSKLTLGEMVNDILSTPDHELIDYHNLNTK
;
A
#
# COMPACT_ATOMS: atom_id res chain seq x y z
N MET A 1 -7.92 17.93 13.78
CA MET A 1 -7.39 17.08 13.95
C MET A 1 -6.91 16.82 13.02
N ASP A 2 -6.63 16.54 12.72
CA ASP A 2 -5.92 16.53 12.21
C ASP A 2 -5.50 15.29 11.84
N GLU A 3 -5.10 14.51 12.49
CA GLU A 3 -4.69 13.31 12.03
C GLU A 3 -5.66 12.29 12.39
N PHE A 4 -5.75 11.21 11.62
CA PHE A 4 -6.61 10.13 11.93
C PHE A 4 -6.09 9.37 13.08
N LYS A 5 -6.98 8.98 13.94
CA LYS A 5 -6.65 8.06 14.98
C LYS A 5 -7.44 6.82 14.78
N PHE A 6 -6.77 5.72 14.58
CA PHE A 6 -7.44 4.45 14.34
C PHE A 6 -7.30 3.59 15.57
N ASN A 7 -8.34 2.86 15.88
CA ASN A 7 -8.30 1.97 17.02
C ASN A 7 -7.29 0.85 16.85
N SER A 8 -7.02 0.49 15.62
CA SER A 8 -6.09 -0.59 15.38
C SER A 8 -5.54 -0.50 13.98
N ILE A 9 -4.47 -1.21 13.76
CA ILE A 9 -3.89 -1.35 12.43
C ILE A 9 -4.89 -2.00 11.49
N ASN A 10 -5.68 -2.92 12.00
CA ASN A 10 -6.68 -3.58 11.16
C ASN A 10 -7.71 -2.61 10.62
N GLU A 11 -8.11 -1.66 11.44
CA GLU A 11 -9.09 -0.68 10.97
C GLU A 11 -8.50 0.16 9.86
N LEU A 12 -7.25 0.59 10.01
CA LEU A 12 -6.60 1.37 8.98
C LEU A 12 -6.46 0.55 7.69
N TYR A 13 -6.04 -0.69 7.82
CA TYR A 13 -5.90 -1.57 6.67
C TYR A 13 -7.23 -1.68 5.91
N ASN A 14 -8.32 -1.88 6.65
CA ASN A 14 -9.61 -2.04 6.02
C ASN A 14 -10.06 -0.78 5.28
N ARG A 15 -9.72 0.38 5.81
CA ARG A 15 -10.09 1.62 5.15
C ARG A 15 -9.30 1.85 3.87
N LEU A 16 -8.08 1.33 3.81
CA LEU A 16 -7.24 1.48 2.64
C LEU A 16 -7.42 0.35 1.64
N LEU A 17 -8.15 -0.68 2.02
CA LEU A 17 -8.29 -1.86 1.18
C LEU A 17 -8.80 -1.56 -0.22
N PRO A 18 -9.81 -0.72 -0.43
CA PRO A 18 -10.26 -0.45 -1.80
C PRO A 18 -9.15 0.12 -2.69
N ALA A 19 -8.31 0.99 -2.14
CA ALA A 19 -7.21 1.54 -2.93
C ALA A 19 -6.19 0.47 -3.27
N MET A 20 -5.92 -0.42 -2.30
CA MET A 20 -4.97 -1.50 -2.53
C MET A 20 -5.50 -2.51 -3.54
N GLU A 21 -6.82 -2.74 -3.53
CA GLU A 21 -7.41 -3.62 -4.53
C GLU A 21 -7.29 -3.02 -5.93
N THR A 22 -7.52 -1.73 -6.05
CA THR A 22 -7.36 -1.05 -7.32
C THR A 22 -5.93 -1.18 -7.81
N LYS A 23 -4.97 -0.95 -6.94
CA LYS A 23 -3.57 -1.04 -7.31
C LYS A 23 -3.20 -2.47 -7.70
N LYS A 24 -3.70 -3.45 -6.96
CA LYS A 24 -3.44 -4.85 -7.29
C LYS A 24 -3.96 -5.19 -8.68
N ASN A 25 -5.17 -4.73 -9.00
CA ASN A 25 -5.75 -5.04 -10.29
C ASN A 25 -4.99 -4.35 -11.43
N ASP A 26 -4.55 -3.11 -11.19
CA ASP A 26 -3.75 -2.41 -12.18
C ASP A 26 -2.43 -3.11 -12.43
N LEU A 27 -1.79 -3.56 -11.36
CA LEU A 27 -0.53 -4.29 -11.49
C LEU A 27 -0.72 -5.56 -12.31
N LEU A 28 -1.75 -6.30 -12.00
CA LEU A 28 -2.00 -7.54 -12.72
C LEU A 28 -2.26 -7.27 -14.19
N ARG A 29 -3.03 -6.22 -14.49
CA ARG A 29 -3.33 -5.90 -15.87
C ARG A 29 -2.11 -5.42 -16.62
N ASN A 30 -1.28 -4.60 -15.97
CA ASN A 30 -0.15 -3.97 -16.65
C ASN A 30 1.09 -4.86 -16.70
N THR A 31 1.32 -5.65 -15.67
CA THR A 31 2.57 -6.40 -15.55
C THR A 31 2.38 -7.90 -15.49
N LYS A 32 1.14 -8.36 -15.36
CA LYS A 32 0.82 -9.78 -15.23
C LYS A 32 1.38 -10.41 -13.94
N VAL A 33 1.72 -9.56 -12.98
CA VAL A 33 2.23 -10.04 -11.68
C VAL A 33 1.14 -9.82 -10.66
N LEU A 34 0.79 -10.88 -9.93
CA LEU A 34 -0.22 -10.79 -8.89
C LEU A 34 0.45 -10.49 -7.55
N ILE A 35 0.15 -9.32 -7.03
CA ILE A 35 0.68 -8.88 -5.75
C ILE A 35 -0.52 -8.63 -4.85
N SER A 36 -0.52 -9.23 -3.67
CA SER A 36 -1.67 -9.15 -2.79
C SER A 36 -1.75 -7.78 -2.12
N GLU A 37 -2.92 -7.47 -1.59
CA GLU A 37 -3.12 -6.24 -0.85
C GLU A 37 -2.19 -6.18 0.36
N LYS A 38 -1.95 -7.29 1.01
CA LYS A 38 -1.07 -7.32 2.17
C LYS A 38 0.37 -6.99 1.78
N GLU A 39 0.78 -7.39 0.61
CA GLU A 39 2.12 -7.06 0.15
C GLU A 39 2.25 -5.57 -0.14
N ILE A 40 1.23 -4.99 -0.76
CA ILE A 40 1.23 -3.55 -1.01
C ILE A 40 1.28 -2.79 0.31
N TRP A 41 0.47 -3.20 1.25
CA TRP A 41 0.42 -2.61 2.59
C TRP A 41 1.78 -2.69 3.27
N GLY A 42 2.38 -3.87 3.23
CA GLY A 42 3.68 -4.06 3.87
C GLY A 42 4.78 -3.22 3.25
N TYR A 43 4.77 -3.13 1.92
CA TYR A 43 5.78 -2.34 1.23
C TYR A 43 5.69 -0.87 1.63
N LEU A 44 4.47 -0.33 1.64
CA LEU A 44 4.30 1.07 1.94
C LEU A 44 4.62 1.39 3.38
N ARG A 45 4.25 0.51 4.30
CA ARG A 45 4.61 0.70 5.70
C ARG A 45 6.11 0.66 5.90
N TYR A 46 6.79 -0.19 5.16
CA TYR A 46 8.22 -0.37 5.31
C TYR A 46 8.99 0.80 4.68
N THR A 47 8.51 1.34 3.57
CA THR A 47 9.29 2.31 2.81
C THR A 47 8.78 3.73 2.93
N TYR A 48 7.50 3.95 2.65
CA TYR A 48 6.98 5.30 2.56
C TYR A 48 6.52 5.85 3.89
N TRP A 49 5.79 5.05 4.65
CA TRP A 49 5.13 5.55 5.85
C TRP A 49 5.98 5.36 7.09
N ASN A 50 7.03 4.63 6.97
CA ASN A 50 7.94 4.38 8.08
C ASN A 50 8.54 5.68 8.61
N LYS A 51 8.79 6.64 7.74
CA LYS A 51 9.49 7.85 8.13
C LYS A 51 8.58 9.03 8.35
N LYS A 52 7.29 8.87 8.13
CA LYS A 52 6.36 9.97 8.28
C LYS A 52 5.70 9.91 9.62
N SER A 53 5.63 11.05 10.29
CA SER A 53 5.01 11.11 11.61
C SER A 53 3.52 11.35 11.55
N LYS A 54 3.06 11.99 10.48
CA LYS A 54 1.64 12.27 10.32
C LYS A 54 1.22 11.99 8.91
N LEU A 55 0.15 11.24 8.78
CA LEU A 55 -0.39 10.90 7.48
C LEU A 55 -1.90 11.01 7.54
N THR A 56 -2.48 11.61 6.52
CA THR A 56 -3.93 11.58 6.36
C THR A 56 -4.31 10.38 5.51
N LEU A 57 -5.56 9.99 5.60
CA LEU A 57 -6.05 8.88 4.79
C LEU A 57 -5.88 9.18 3.30
N GLY A 58 -6.17 10.43 2.91
CA GLY A 58 -6.00 10.80 1.51
C GLY A 58 -4.58 10.68 1.02
N GLU A 59 -3.61 11.06 1.86
CA GLU A 59 -2.22 10.91 1.49
C GLU A 59 -1.84 9.45 1.32
N MET A 60 -2.35 8.61 2.19
CA MET A 60 -2.08 7.19 2.09
C MET A 60 -2.67 6.59 0.82
N VAL A 61 -3.89 6.95 0.48
CA VAL A 61 -4.51 6.49 -0.76
C VAL A 61 -3.68 6.93 -1.95
N ASN A 62 -3.27 8.19 -1.95
CA ASN A 62 -2.45 8.70 -3.04
C ASN A 62 -1.14 7.94 -3.16
N ASP A 63 -0.50 7.65 -2.03
CA ASP A 63 0.75 6.91 -2.03
C ASP A 63 0.56 5.52 -2.62
N ILE A 64 -0.53 4.86 -2.26
CA ILE A 64 -0.82 3.53 -2.79
C ILE A 64 -0.92 3.58 -4.31
N LEU A 65 -1.69 4.51 -4.81
CA LEU A 65 -1.97 4.57 -6.24
C LEU A 65 -0.79 5.10 -7.05
N SER A 66 0.10 5.85 -6.40
CA SER A 66 1.23 6.46 -7.10
C SER A 66 2.49 5.62 -7.08
N THR A 67 2.53 4.56 -6.29
CA THR A 67 3.74 3.74 -6.17
C THR A 67 4.06 3.12 -7.52
N PRO A 68 5.31 3.24 -7.98
CA PRO A 68 5.68 2.63 -9.26
C PRO A 68 5.53 1.11 -9.23
N ASP A 69 5.07 0.56 -10.33
CA ASP A 69 4.84 -0.88 -10.41
C ASP A 69 6.11 -1.67 -10.15
N HIS A 70 7.24 -1.22 -10.68
CA HIS A 70 8.46 -1.99 -10.55
C HIS A 70 8.93 -2.09 -9.10
N GLU A 71 8.64 -1.08 -8.28
CA GLU A 71 9.03 -1.15 -6.88
C GLU A 71 8.25 -2.24 -6.16
N LEU A 72 6.97 -2.35 -6.46
CA LEU A 72 6.16 -3.40 -5.84
C LEU A 72 6.57 -4.78 -6.34
N ILE A 73 6.91 -4.89 -7.60
CA ILE A 73 7.35 -6.16 -8.15
C ILE A 73 8.66 -6.59 -7.52
N ASP A 74 9.59 -5.66 -7.35
CA ASP A 74 10.86 -5.98 -6.71
C ASP A 74 10.65 -6.46 -5.29
N TYR A 75 9.78 -5.77 -4.55
CA TYR A 75 9.48 -6.18 -3.18
C TYR A 75 8.85 -7.56 -3.15
N HIS A 76 7.93 -7.82 -4.06
CA HIS A 76 7.27 -9.13 -4.15
C HIS A 76 8.30 -10.22 -4.41
N ASN A 77 9.21 -9.99 -5.34
CA ASN A 77 10.22 -10.97 -5.67
C ASN A 77 11.14 -11.26 -4.51
N LEU A 78 11.48 -10.24 -3.74
CA LEU A 78 12.32 -10.45 -2.58
C LEU A 78 11.64 -11.31 -1.53
N ASN A 79 10.32 -11.15 -1.39
CA ASN A 79 9.59 -11.86 -0.35
C ASN A 79 9.20 -13.27 -0.73
N THR A 80 9.27 -13.62 -1.99
CA THR A 80 8.87 -14.96 -2.42
C THR A 80 10.03 -15.88 -2.64
N LYS A 81 11.20 -15.47 -2.28
CA LYS A 81 12.37 -16.32 -2.45
C LYS A 81 12.47 -17.41 -1.43
#